data_685d9922a07867f6def5b94c6beb7ba8
#
_entry.id   685d9922a07867f6def5b94c6beb7ba8
#
_cell.length_a   1.000
_cell.length_b   1.000
_cell.length_c   1.000
_cell.angle_alpha   90.00
_cell.angle_beta   90.00
_cell.angle_gamma   90.00
#
_symmetry.space_group_name_H-M   'P 1'
#
loop_
_entity.id
_entity.type
_entity.pdbx_description
1 polymer ?
#
loop_
_entity_poly.entity_id
_entity_poly.type
_entity_poly.pdbx_seq_one_letter_code
_entity_poly.pdbx_strand_id
1 'polypeptide(L)'
;IYLYEAGGAAVLGSIQPQPIDAAADGSLPLDKVAAKIKPDDIHFAPTRLLSLENTHNGKVLPRGYLQEAWAFTRQRNLALHVDGARIFNAVVEYGCELRDIAQYCDSFTICLSKGLGTPVGSLLLGNEAYIRRAIRWRKMVGGGMRQAGILAAAGLYALQNNVSRLQEDHDNAA
;
A
#
# COMPACT_ATOMS: atom_id res chain seq x y z
N ILE A 1 -7.82 -0.15 3.68
CA ILE A 1 -7.23 0.37 4.93
C ILE A 1 -8.24 1.07 5.84
N TYR A 2 -9.32 1.63 5.30
CA TYR A 2 -10.32 2.35 6.09
C TYR A 2 -11.50 1.46 6.55
N LEU A 3 -12.11 0.69 5.63
CA LEU A 3 -13.37 0.00 5.88
C LEU A 3 -13.24 -1.27 6.73
N TYR A 4 -12.18 -2.06 6.53
CA TYR A 4 -12.12 -3.43 7.04
C TYR A 4 -11.08 -3.65 8.14
N GLU A 5 -10.46 -2.59 8.66
CA GLU A 5 -9.38 -2.66 9.67
C GLU A 5 -9.86 -2.30 11.08
N ALA A 6 -11.14 -2.47 11.37
CA ALA A 6 -11.76 -2.25 12.67
C ALA A 6 -11.44 -0.87 13.31
N GLY A 7 -11.22 0.16 12.48
CA GLY A 7 -10.83 1.49 12.96
C GLY A 7 -9.41 1.56 13.53
N GLY A 8 -8.55 0.57 13.25
CA GLY A 8 -7.22 0.48 13.83
C GLY A 8 -6.36 1.73 13.65
N ALA A 9 -6.44 2.38 12.49
CA ALA A 9 -5.72 3.63 12.24
C ALA A 9 -6.14 4.76 13.22
N ALA A 10 -7.43 4.85 13.54
CA ALA A 10 -7.94 5.83 14.49
C ALA A 10 -7.58 5.46 15.93
N VAL A 11 -7.82 4.21 16.33
CA VAL A 11 -7.64 3.75 17.72
C VAL A 11 -6.17 3.69 18.14
N LEU A 12 -5.31 3.13 17.28
CA LEU A 12 -3.89 2.90 17.60
C LEU A 12 -2.99 4.05 17.10
N GLY A 13 -3.35 4.64 15.96
CA GLY A 13 -2.53 5.68 15.32
C GLY A 13 -3.00 7.10 15.61
N SER A 14 -4.14 7.28 16.28
CA SER A 14 -4.79 8.59 16.47
C SER A 14 -4.98 9.35 15.15
N ILE A 15 -5.29 8.60 14.08
CA ILE A 15 -5.44 9.13 12.73
C ILE A 15 -6.92 9.39 12.47
N GLN A 16 -7.25 10.60 12.00
CA GLN A 16 -8.57 10.93 11.50
C GLN A 16 -8.63 10.66 9.99
N PRO A 17 -9.25 9.58 9.54
CA PRO A 17 -9.36 9.28 8.11
C PRO A 17 -10.37 10.19 7.43
N GLN A 18 -10.10 10.50 6.16
CA GLN A 18 -11.00 11.23 5.26
C GLN A 18 -11.26 10.34 4.04
N PRO A 19 -12.28 9.47 4.09
CA PRO A 19 -12.58 8.56 2.97
C PRO A 19 -13.04 9.33 1.73
N ILE A 20 -12.62 8.80 0.58
CA ILE A 20 -12.98 9.31 -0.75
C ILE A 20 -13.42 8.12 -1.58
N ASP A 21 -14.57 8.23 -2.24
CA ASP A 21 -15.06 7.19 -3.13
C ASP A 21 -14.14 7.05 -4.34
N ALA A 22 -13.72 5.82 -4.60
CA ALA A 22 -12.92 5.50 -5.77
C ALA A 22 -13.76 5.62 -7.05
N ALA A 23 -13.11 6.01 -8.12
CA ALA A 23 -13.67 5.97 -9.47
C ALA A 23 -13.86 4.50 -9.94
N ALA A 24 -14.54 4.33 -11.06
CA ALA A 24 -14.84 3.00 -11.60
C ALA A 24 -13.58 2.17 -11.92
N ASP A 25 -12.45 2.83 -12.18
CA ASP A 25 -11.14 2.22 -12.44
C ASP A 25 -10.30 1.97 -11.18
N GLY A 26 -10.83 2.29 -9.99
CA GLY A 26 -10.17 2.13 -8.71
C GLY A 26 -9.30 3.32 -8.28
N SER A 27 -9.10 4.32 -9.13
CA SER A 27 -8.36 5.53 -8.78
C SER A 27 -9.16 6.46 -7.86
N LEU A 28 -8.48 7.30 -7.08
CA LEU A 28 -9.12 8.41 -6.37
C LEU A 28 -9.04 9.68 -7.22
N PRO A 29 -10.15 10.31 -7.60
CA PRO A 29 -10.11 11.58 -8.34
C PRO A 29 -9.33 12.64 -7.57
N LEU A 30 -8.22 13.15 -8.14
CA LEU A 30 -7.30 14.03 -7.44
C LEU A 30 -7.91 15.41 -7.07
N ASP A 31 -8.92 15.84 -7.79
CA ASP A 31 -9.75 17.02 -7.43
C ASP A 31 -10.53 16.77 -6.14
N LYS A 32 -11.13 15.59 -5.96
CA LYS A 32 -11.79 15.20 -4.71
C LYS A 32 -10.79 15.06 -3.56
N VAL A 33 -9.59 14.52 -3.84
CA VAL A 33 -8.50 14.48 -2.85
C VAL A 33 -8.13 15.91 -2.43
N ALA A 34 -7.93 16.82 -3.37
CA ALA A 34 -7.64 18.23 -3.09
C ALA A 34 -8.67 18.88 -2.20
N ALA A 35 -9.96 18.63 -2.45
CA ALA A 35 -11.08 19.18 -1.66
C ALA A 35 -11.12 18.65 -0.21
N LYS A 36 -10.45 17.53 0.10
CA LYS A 36 -10.37 16.96 1.45
C LYS A 36 -9.14 17.42 2.23
N ILE A 37 -8.17 18.04 1.60
CA ILE A 37 -7.00 18.60 2.28
C ILE A 37 -7.45 19.77 3.14
N LYS A 38 -7.15 19.70 4.42
CA LYS A 38 -7.56 20.72 5.38
C LYS A 38 -6.61 21.92 5.34
N PRO A 39 -7.10 23.15 5.51
CA PRO A 39 -6.25 24.31 5.69
C PRO A 39 -5.45 24.21 7.00
N ASP A 40 -4.40 25.00 7.11
CA ASP A 40 -3.67 25.19 8.36
C ASP A 40 -4.48 26.10 9.29
N ASP A 41 -5.34 25.48 10.10
CA ASP A 41 -6.26 26.15 11.01
C ASP A 41 -6.46 25.27 12.26
N ILE A 42 -6.59 25.91 13.41
CA ILE A 42 -6.69 25.23 14.74
C ILE A 42 -7.90 24.29 14.86
N HIS A 43 -8.90 24.41 14.01
CA HIS A 43 -10.11 23.59 14.02
C HIS A 43 -9.96 22.26 13.26
N PHE A 44 -8.84 22.06 12.55
CA PHE A 44 -8.67 20.89 11.69
C PHE A 44 -7.45 20.05 12.08
N ALA A 45 -7.60 18.75 11.99
CA ALA A 45 -6.47 17.85 12.01
C ALA A 45 -5.63 18.06 10.74
N PRO A 46 -4.29 18.24 10.84
CA PRO A 46 -3.43 18.43 9.67
C PRO A 46 -3.48 17.24 8.72
N THR A 47 -3.73 17.48 7.44
CA THR A 47 -3.65 16.43 6.41
C THR A 47 -2.18 16.11 6.13
N ARG A 48 -1.79 14.83 6.19
CA ARG A 48 -0.39 14.39 6.12
C ARG A 48 -0.14 13.31 5.06
N LEU A 49 -1.15 12.54 4.72
CA LEU A 49 -0.97 11.31 3.95
C LEU A 49 -2.12 11.14 2.95
N LEU A 50 -1.76 10.79 1.72
CA LEU A 50 -2.64 10.12 0.77
C LEU A 50 -2.35 8.63 0.83
N SER A 51 -3.38 7.80 0.99
CA SER A 51 -3.29 6.35 0.93
C SER A 51 -4.08 5.82 -0.25
N LEU A 52 -3.42 5.06 -1.11
CA LEU A 52 -4.00 4.40 -2.28
C LEU A 52 -3.91 2.89 -2.10
N GLU A 53 -4.66 2.15 -2.90
CA GLU A 53 -4.61 0.69 -2.96
C GLU A 53 -4.37 0.25 -4.41
N ASN A 54 -3.44 -0.65 -4.63
CA ASN A 54 -3.20 -1.27 -5.95
C ASN A 54 -2.85 -2.77 -5.76
N THR A 55 -3.70 -3.70 -6.18
CA THR A 55 -4.96 -3.51 -6.94
C THR A 55 -6.13 -3.16 -6.02
N HIS A 56 -7.04 -2.33 -6.48
CA HIS A 56 -8.26 -1.98 -5.75
C HIS A 56 -9.45 -2.84 -6.22
N ASN A 57 -9.99 -3.68 -5.33
CA ASN A 57 -11.09 -4.60 -5.65
C ASN A 57 -10.87 -5.41 -6.95
N GLY A 58 -9.66 -5.95 -7.13
CA GLY A 58 -9.27 -6.70 -8.32
C GLY A 58 -8.93 -5.85 -9.55
N LYS A 59 -9.02 -4.53 -9.48
CA LYS A 59 -8.67 -3.62 -10.57
C LYS A 59 -7.28 -3.05 -10.37
N VAL A 60 -6.47 -3.12 -11.39
CA VAL A 60 -5.18 -2.44 -11.45
C VAL A 60 -5.43 -0.96 -11.73
N LEU A 61 -4.78 -0.07 -10.99
CA LEU A 61 -4.89 1.38 -11.22
C LEU A 61 -4.46 1.74 -12.65
N PRO A 62 -5.00 2.81 -13.26
CA PRO A 62 -4.57 3.24 -14.59
C PRO A 62 -3.06 3.51 -14.65
N ARG A 63 -2.44 3.17 -15.79
CA ARG A 63 -1.03 3.48 -16.03
C ARG A 63 -0.80 4.98 -15.90
N GLY A 64 0.27 5.37 -15.22
CA GLY A 64 0.61 6.78 -14.98
C GLY A 64 -0.09 7.41 -13.79
N TYR A 65 -1.20 6.85 -13.28
CA TYR A 65 -1.93 7.45 -12.16
C TYR A 65 -1.09 7.57 -10.89
N LEU A 66 -0.24 6.59 -10.57
CA LEU A 66 0.66 6.70 -9.41
C LEU A 66 1.68 7.84 -9.57
N GLN A 67 2.17 8.07 -10.79
CA GLN A 67 3.05 9.21 -11.08
C GLN A 67 2.33 10.54 -10.88
N GLU A 68 1.09 10.65 -11.35
CA GLU A 68 0.25 11.84 -11.14
C GLU A 68 -0.04 12.08 -9.66
N ALA A 69 -0.44 11.03 -8.92
CA ALA A 69 -0.67 11.08 -7.48
C ALA A 69 0.60 11.46 -6.71
N TRP A 70 1.75 10.94 -7.12
CA TRP A 70 3.05 11.32 -6.56
C TRP A 70 3.35 12.81 -6.76
N ALA A 71 3.23 13.32 -7.99
CA ALA A 71 3.42 14.72 -8.28
C ALA A 71 2.44 15.61 -7.49
N PHE A 72 1.19 15.19 -7.40
CA PHE A 72 0.14 15.85 -6.61
C PHE A 72 0.53 15.94 -5.12
N THR A 73 1.01 14.84 -4.52
CA THR A 73 1.39 14.82 -3.11
C THR A 73 2.61 15.67 -2.83
N ARG A 74 3.62 15.68 -3.73
CA ARG A 74 4.81 16.53 -3.59
C ARG A 74 4.45 18.00 -3.59
N GLN A 75 3.56 18.44 -4.48
CA GLN A 75 3.11 19.85 -4.53
C GLN A 75 2.36 20.29 -3.27
N ARG A 76 1.82 19.34 -2.50
CA ARG A 76 1.01 19.61 -1.30
C ARG A 76 1.65 19.17 0.00
N ASN A 77 2.93 18.81 -0.04
CA ASN A 77 3.70 18.35 1.12
C ASN A 77 3.00 17.18 1.87
N LEU A 78 2.41 16.27 1.12
CA LEU A 78 1.82 15.04 1.63
C LEU A 78 2.75 13.85 1.39
N ALA A 79 2.70 12.87 2.29
CA ALA A 79 3.26 11.56 2.01
C ALA A 79 2.28 10.74 1.16
N LEU A 80 2.82 9.78 0.39
CA LEU A 80 2.04 8.81 -0.38
C LEU A 80 2.34 7.40 0.10
N HIS A 81 1.30 6.70 0.54
CA HIS A 81 1.35 5.28 0.87
C HIS A 81 0.53 4.46 -0.14
N VAL A 82 1.04 3.32 -0.55
CA VAL A 82 0.31 2.37 -1.38
C VAL A 82 0.08 1.07 -0.60
N ASP A 83 -1.17 0.74 -0.33
CA ASP A 83 -1.53 -0.61 0.06
C ASP A 83 -1.37 -1.51 -1.18
N GLY A 84 -0.29 -2.24 -1.20
CA GLY A 84 0.12 -3.13 -2.27
C GLY A 84 -0.10 -4.59 -1.91
N ALA A 85 -1.17 -4.91 -1.17
CA ALA A 85 -1.46 -6.28 -0.77
C ALA A 85 -1.44 -7.27 -1.95
N ARG A 86 -1.75 -6.79 -3.16
CA ARG A 86 -1.69 -7.54 -4.43
C ARG A 86 -0.86 -6.82 -5.50
N ILE A 87 0.16 -6.10 -5.10
CA ILE A 87 0.96 -5.26 -6.00
C ILE A 87 1.62 -6.07 -7.12
N PHE A 88 1.98 -7.32 -6.88
CA PHE A 88 2.57 -8.17 -7.90
C PHE A 88 1.59 -8.55 -9.02
N ASN A 89 0.28 -8.59 -8.74
CA ASN A 89 -0.72 -8.71 -9.80
C ASN A 89 -0.69 -7.46 -10.71
N ALA A 90 -0.53 -6.26 -10.12
CA ALA A 90 -0.37 -5.04 -10.91
C ALA A 90 0.95 -5.03 -11.72
N VAL A 91 2.05 -5.52 -11.12
CA VAL A 91 3.34 -5.67 -11.81
C VAL A 91 3.22 -6.57 -13.05
N VAL A 92 2.57 -7.72 -12.90
CA VAL A 92 2.34 -8.67 -14.02
C VAL A 92 1.45 -8.04 -15.08
N GLU A 93 0.34 -7.44 -14.70
CA GLU A 93 -0.59 -6.77 -15.63
C GLU A 93 0.07 -5.61 -16.38
N TYR A 94 0.92 -4.84 -15.72
CA TYR A 94 1.68 -3.77 -16.36
C TYR A 94 2.84 -4.27 -17.24
N GLY A 95 3.31 -5.49 -17.05
CA GLY A 95 4.55 -5.97 -17.66
C GLY A 95 5.75 -5.11 -17.30
N CYS A 96 5.89 -4.74 -16.03
CA CYS A 96 6.93 -3.87 -15.51
C CYS A 96 7.62 -4.51 -14.29
N GLU A 97 8.62 -3.84 -13.73
CA GLU A 97 9.23 -4.26 -12.48
C GLU A 97 8.59 -3.54 -11.27
N LEU A 98 8.65 -4.15 -10.08
CA LEU A 98 8.12 -3.52 -8.87
C LEU A 98 8.75 -2.15 -8.60
N ARG A 99 10.02 -1.94 -8.96
CA ARG A 99 10.69 -0.65 -8.80
C ARG A 99 10.04 0.48 -9.60
N ASP A 100 9.44 0.16 -10.75
CA ASP A 100 8.77 1.14 -11.62
C ASP A 100 7.51 1.71 -10.98
N ILE A 101 6.91 0.94 -10.06
CA ILE A 101 5.78 1.37 -9.23
C ILE A 101 6.29 2.04 -7.94
N ALA A 102 7.23 1.40 -7.26
CA ALA A 102 7.71 1.80 -5.94
C ALA A 102 8.38 3.17 -5.91
N GLN A 103 8.96 3.64 -7.01
CA GLN A 103 9.56 4.97 -7.11
C GLN A 103 8.55 6.12 -6.92
N TYR A 104 7.25 5.84 -7.06
CA TYR A 104 6.18 6.81 -6.93
C TYR A 104 5.42 6.70 -5.60
N CYS A 105 6.07 6.29 -4.52
CA CYS A 105 5.48 6.32 -3.18
C CYS A 105 6.56 6.43 -2.09
N ASP A 106 6.18 6.93 -0.91
CA ASP A 106 7.08 7.01 0.25
C ASP A 106 7.13 5.67 0.99
N SER A 107 6.05 4.91 0.94
CA SER A 107 5.96 3.59 1.55
C SER A 107 4.89 2.74 0.86
N PHE A 108 5.05 1.43 0.94
CA PHE A 108 4.03 0.49 0.47
C PHE A 108 4.08 -0.82 1.24
N THR A 109 2.98 -1.55 1.19
CA THR A 109 2.87 -2.89 1.77
C THR A 109 2.81 -3.96 0.68
N ILE A 110 3.24 -5.17 1.02
CA ILE A 110 3.11 -6.38 0.21
C ILE A 110 2.52 -7.47 1.09
N CYS A 111 1.48 -8.14 0.63
CA CYS A 111 1.01 -9.36 1.26
C CYS A 111 1.70 -10.58 0.63
N LEU A 112 2.30 -11.40 1.46
CA LEU A 112 2.92 -12.66 1.01
C LEU A 112 1.92 -13.81 0.95
N SER A 113 0.87 -13.77 1.79
CA SER A 113 -0.12 -14.83 1.99
C SER A 113 -1.36 -14.74 1.08
N LYS A 114 -1.22 -14.13 -0.09
CA LYS A 114 -2.27 -14.07 -1.14
C LYS A 114 -1.76 -14.78 -2.39
N GLY A 115 -1.77 -14.18 -3.56
CA GLY A 115 -1.30 -14.78 -4.80
C GLY A 115 0.12 -15.33 -4.75
N LEU A 116 0.98 -14.80 -3.89
CA LEU A 116 2.34 -15.31 -3.67
C LEU A 116 2.37 -16.65 -2.91
N GLY A 117 1.29 -17.07 -2.26
CA GLY A 117 1.11 -18.43 -1.75
C GLY A 117 1.88 -18.78 -0.48
N THR A 118 2.37 -17.81 0.29
CA THR A 118 2.99 -18.13 1.60
C THR A 118 1.93 -18.38 2.67
N PRO A 119 2.24 -19.14 3.73
CA PRO A 119 1.26 -19.43 4.78
C PRO A 119 0.82 -18.19 5.56
N VAL A 120 1.70 -17.19 5.68
CA VAL A 120 1.47 -15.95 6.45
C VAL A 120 2.49 -14.90 6.07
N GLY A 121 2.16 -13.64 6.26
CA GLY A 121 3.12 -12.54 6.28
C GLY A 121 2.74 -11.38 5.38
N SER A 122 3.19 -10.22 5.81
CA SER A 122 3.21 -8.98 5.00
C SER A 122 4.50 -8.23 5.25
N LEU A 123 4.90 -7.47 4.27
CA LEU A 123 6.08 -6.61 4.32
C LEU A 123 5.64 -5.16 4.24
N LEU A 124 6.25 -4.31 5.06
CA LEU A 124 6.16 -2.87 4.94
C LEU A 124 7.50 -2.36 4.40
N LEU A 125 7.46 -1.61 3.33
CA LEU A 125 8.63 -1.06 2.64
C LEU A 125 8.60 0.47 2.66
N GLY A 126 9.77 1.07 2.70
CA GLY A 126 9.97 2.52 2.73
C GLY A 126 11.43 2.84 2.99
N ASN A 127 11.76 4.11 3.19
CA ASN A 127 13.13 4.49 3.52
C ASN A 127 13.54 4.00 4.93
N GLU A 128 14.84 3.96 5.18
CA GLU A 128 15.41 3.40 6.42
C GLU A 128 14.85 4.09 7.69
N ALA A 129 14.75 5.41 7.69
CA ALA A 129 14.27 6.15 8.85
C ALA A 129 12.80 5.83 9.18
N TYR A 130 11.97 5.66 8.15
CA TYR A 130 10.60 5.23 8.28
C TYR A 130 10.51 3.80 8.84
N ILE A 131 11.28 2.86 8.28
CA ILE A 131 11.28 1.46 8.72
C ILE A 131 11.81 1.31 10.16
N ARG A 132 12.83 2.05 10.55
CA ARG A 132 13.31 2.07 11.96
C ARG A 132 12.20 2.44 12.94
N ARG A 133 11.35 3.40 12.61
CA ARG A 133 10.19 3.76 13.44
C ARG A 133 9.12 2.68 13.39
N ALA A 134 8.82 2.13 12.22
CA ALA A 134 7.82 1.09 12.03
C ALA A 134 8.14 -0.20 12.84
N ILE A 135 9.41 -0.57 12.99
CA ILE A 135 9.83 -1.71 13.81
C ILE A 135 9.39 -1.53 15.29
N ARG A 136 9.48 -0.33 15.84
CA ARG A 136 9.01 -0.05 17.20
C ARG A 136 7.49 -0.16 17.29
N TRP A 137 6.77 0.41 16.34
CA TRP A 137 5.32 0.27 16.25
C TRP A 137 4.89 -1.19 16.13
N ARG A 138 5.53 -1.96 15.24
CA ARG A 138 5.29 -3.39 15.13
C ARG A 138 5.40 -4.10 16.47
N LYS A 139 6.44 -3.80 17.26
CA LYS A 139 6.62 -4.40 18.58
C LYS A 139 5.52 -4.02 19.57
N MET A 140 5.13 -2.75 19.59
CA MET A 140 4.08 -2.25 20.49
C MET A 140 2.70 -2.86 20.20
N VAL A 141 2.36 -3.09 18.92
CA VAL A 141 1.08 -3.68 18.54
C VAL A 141 1.07 -5.21 18.51
N GLY A 142 2.06 -5.86 19.12
CA GLY A 142 2.11 -7.31 19.28
C GLY A 142 2.89 -8.07 18.22
N GLY A 143 3.41 -7.42 17.18
CA GLY A 143 4.33 -8.02 16.21
C GLY A 143 5.75 -8.20 16.78
N GLY A 144 6.55 -9.04 16.15
CA GLY A 144 7.94 -9.26 16.59
C GLY A 144 8.20 -10.67 17.06
N MET A 145 7.69 -11.63 16.32
CA MET A 145 8.04 -13.03 16.45
C MET A 145 9.57 -13.20 16.40
N ARG A 146 10.14 -13.91 17.41
CA ARG A 146 11.60 -14.04 17.54
C ARG A 146 12.21 -14.95 16.48
N GLN A 147 11.64 -16.12 16.25
CA GLN A 147 12.11 -17.12 15.30
C GLN A 147 11.28 -17.08 14.01
N ALA A 148 11.27 -15.94 13.32
CA ALA A 148 10.52 -15.73 12.09
C ALA A 148 11.19 -16.33 10.83
N GLY A 149 12.36 -16.97 10.97
CA GLY A 149 13.14 -17.50 9.84
C GLY A 149 12.39 -18.50 8.98
N ILE A 150 11.54 -19.35 9.56
CA ILE A 150 10.68 -20.29 8.81
C ILE A 150 9.74 -19.54 7.87
N LEU A 151 9.10 -18.49 8.37
CA LEU A 151 8.19 -17.65 7.58
C LEU A 151 8.92 -16.83 6.53
N ALA A 152 10.10 -16.29 6.91
CA ALA A 152 10.95 -15.55 5.99
C ALA A 152 11.46 -16.43 4.83
N ALA A 153 11.81 -17.69 5.09
CA ALA A 153 12.21 -18.64 4.06
C ALA A 153 11.08 -18.89 3.05
N ALA A 154 9.84 -19.08 3.53
CA ALA A 154 8.68 -19.20 2.65
C ALA A 154 8.48 -17.92 1.81
N GLY A 155 8.63 -16.74 2.43
CA GLY A 155 8.54 -15.45 1.73
C GLY A 155 9.61 -15.28 0.65
N LEU A 156 10.87 -15.65 0.95
CA LEU A 156 11.96 -15.61 -0.02
C LEU A 156 11.70 -16.54 -1.20
N TYR A 157 11.26 -17.77 -0.92
CA TYR A 157 10.91 -18.72 -1.97
C TYR A 157 9.81 -18.15 -2.89
N ALA A 158 8.75 -17.60 -2.28
CA ALA A 158 7.62 -17.05 -3.03
C ALA A 158 8.02 -15.87 -3.93
N LEU A 159 8.84 -14.95 -3.40
CA LEU A 159 9.34 -13.80 -4.17
C LEU A 159 10.23 -14.22 -5.35
N GLN A 160 10.98 -15.31 -5.20
CA GLN A 160 11.86 -15.81 -6.25
C GLN A 160 11.16 -16.68 -7.30
N ASN A 161 10.07 -17.35 -6.92
CA ASN A 161 9.49 -18.41 -7.77
C ASN A 161 8.00 -18.19 -8.14
N ASN A 162 7.24 -17.43 -7.35
CA ASN A 162 5.79 -17.38 -7.52
C ASN A 162 5.29 -16.09 -8.21
N VAL A 163 6.12 -15.05 -8.35
CA VAL A 163 5.68 -13.79 -8.98
C VAL A 163 5.26 -14.02 -10.43
N SER A 164 6.05 -14.75 -11.22
CA SER A 164 5.74 -15.04 -12.62
C SER A 164 4.50 -15.92 -12.79
N ARG A 165 4.18 -16.75 -11.79
CA ARG A 165 2.98 -17.61 -11.81
C ARG A 165 1.66 -16.84 -11.67
N LEU A 166 1.70 -15.58 -11.25
CA LEU A 166 0.49 -14.75 -11.19
C LEU A 166 -0.12 -14.52 -12.57
N GLN A 167 0.63 -14.71 -13.65
CA GLN A 167 0.07 -14.70 -15.00
C GLN A 167 -0.96 -15.83 -15.19
N GLU A 168 -0.70 -17.02 -14.63
CA GLU A 168 -1.65 -18.14 -14.68
C GLU A 168 -2.97 -17.78 -13.97
N ASP A 169 -2.90 -17.02 -12.85
CA ASP A 169 -4.10 -16.55 -12.15
C ASP A 169 -4.91 -15.57 -13.02
N HIS A 170 -4.21 -14.69 -13.75
CA HIS A 170 -4.86 -13.75 -14.68
C HIS A 170 -5.50 -14.48 -15.85
N ASP A 171 -4.80 -15.44 -16.43
CA ASP A 171 -5.31 -16.25 -17.57
C ASP A 171 -6.54 -17.10 -17.16
N ASN A 172 -6.55 -17.61 -15.91
CA ASN A 172 -7.68 -18.35 -15.38
C ASN A 172 -8.89 -17.47 -15.02
N ALA A 173 -8.68 -16.18 -14.83
CA ALA A 173 -9.75 -15.23 -14.49
C ALA A 173 -10.39 -14.56 -15.73
N ALA A 174 -9.77 -14.67 -16.90
CA ALA A 174 -10.24 -14.11 -18.16
C ALA A 174 -11.29 -15.00 -18.83
#